data_57f6e8f171479c632dc38327e47e182f
#
_entry.id   57f6e8f171479c632dc38327e47e182f
#
_cell.length_a   1.000
_cell.length_b   1.000
_cell.length_c   1.000
_cell.angle_alpha   90.00
_cell.angle_beta   90.00
_cell.angle_gamma   90.00
#
_symmetry.space_group_name_H-M   'P 1'
#
loop_
_entity.id
_entity.type
_entity.pdbx_description
1 polymer ?
#
loop_
_entity_poly.entity_id
_entity_poly.type
_entity_poly.pdbx_seq_one_letter_code
_entity_poly.pdbx_strand_id
1 'polypeptide(L)'
;LKLSYRTISYVGRENIPTDGAIIFAPNHTNALMDALVILAMDRKAKVFVARADIFKNPTFAKILRFLKIMPIMRMRDGMEEVRKNNETIEKAVDVLRDRVPFCIFPEGTHQAKYSSLPLSKGIFRIAFQAEELMPDTPLYIVPVGLRYGNFFRFRSTVRIEIGEPINVGEFRLKHSDITE
;
A
#
# COMPACT_ATOMS: atom_id res chain seq x y z
N LEU A 1 -7.31 17.37 5.16
CA LEU A 1 -8.38 16.35 5.14
C LEU A 1 -9.65 16.83 5.83
N LYS A 2 -9.58 17.38 7.03
CA LYS A 2 -10.77 17.93 7.77
C LYS A 2 -11.50 19.03 7.00
N LEU A 3 -10.82 19.74 6.10
CA LEU A 3 -11.46 20.71 5.22
C LEU A 3 -12.22 20.02 4.08
N SER A 4 -11.66 18.95 3.51
CA SER A 4 -12.22 18.22 2.37
C SER A 4 -13.35 17.27 2.75
N TYR A 5 -13.29 16.66 3.95
CA TYR A 5 -14.30 15.72 4.44
C TYR A 5 -14.94 16.19 5.72
N ARG A 6 -16.27 16.09 5.79
CA ARG A 6 -17.06 16.43 7.01
C ARG A 6 -16.84 15.37 8.09
N THR A 7 -16.77 14.12 7.69
CA THR A 7 -16.58 12.99 8.61
C THR A 7 -15.54 12.06 8.05
N ILE A 8 -14.57 11.69 8.90
CA ILE A 8 -13.58 10.64 8.65
C ILE A 8 -13.73 9.66 9.79
N SER A 9 -14.10 8.42 9.48
CA SER A 9 -14.26 7.35 10.46
C SER A 9 -13.31 6.19 10.18
N TYR A 10 -12.78 5.59 11.24
CA TYR A 10 -11.88 4.44 11.19
C TYR A 10 -12.50 3.29 11.99
N VAL A 11 -12.52 2.11 11.41
CA VAL A 11 -13.03 0.87 12.01
C VAL A 11 -11.96 -0.20 11.87
N GLY A 12 -11.82 -1.07 12.87
CA GLY A 12 -10.85 -2.15 12.84
C GLY A 12 -9.41 -1.72 13.13
N ARG A 13 -9.17 -0.60 13.83
CA ARG A 13 -7.81 -0.18 14.19
C ARG A 13 -7.09 -1.18 15.08
N GLU A 14 -7.83 -1.94 15.86
CA GLU A 14 -7.38 -3.07 16.67
C GLU A 14 -6.74 -4.19 15.87
N ASN A 15 -7.07 -4.29 14.57
CA ASN A 15 -6.51 -5.27 13.65
C ASN A 15 -5.09 -4.92 13.16
N ILE A 16 -4.57 -3.74 13.50
CA ILE A 16 -3.21 -3.36 13.09
C ILE A 16 -2.20 -4.07 13.97
N PRO A 17 -1.36 -4.98 13.44
CA PRO A 17 -0.35 -5.68 14.21
C PRO A 17 0.66 -4.73 14.86
N THR A 18 1.19 -5.11 16.02
CA THR A 18 2.19 -4.31 16.76
C THR A 18 3.53 -5.02 16.86
N ASP A 19 3.59 -6.30 16.54
CA ASP A 19 4.71 -7.22 16.73
C ASP A 19 5.55 -7.47 15.48
N GLY A 20 5.11 -7.02 14.31
CA GLY A 20 5.76 -7.29 13.03
C GLY A 20 5.82 -6.12 12.06
N ALA A 21 6.33 -6.41 10.88
CA ALA A 21 6.31 -5.50 9.74
C ALA A 21 4.93 -5.50 9.05
N ILE A 22 4.52 -4.37 8.49
CA ILE A 22 3.17 -4.17 7.97
C ILE A 22 3.21 -3.68 6.53
N ILE A 23 2.45 -4.36 5.66
CA ILE A 23 2.09 -3.89 4.32
C ILE A 23 0.60 -3.56 4.33
N PHE A 24 0.24 -2.29 4.28
CA PHE A 24 -1.14 -1.88 4.05
C PHE A 24 -1.53 -2.06 2.59
N ALA A 25 -2.68 -2.69 2.36
CA ALA A 25 -3.22 -3.02 1.04
C ALA A 25 -4.60 -2.36 0.84
N PRO A 26 -4.68 -1.02 0.65
CA PRO A 26 -5.94 -0.34 0.43
C PRO A 26 -6.44 -0.49 -1.02
N ASN A 27 -7.77 -0.45 -1.21
CA ASN A 27 -8.33 -0.22 -2.53
C ASN A 27 -8.03 1.20 -3.03
N HIS A 28 -8.08 1.43 -4.37
CA HIS A 28 -7.61 2.68 -4.98
C HIS A 28 -8.70 3.37 -5.79
N THR A 29 -9.50 4.18 -5.11
CA THR A 29 -10.70 4.80 -5.70
C THR A 29 -10.62 6.31 -5.88
N ASN A 30 -9.71 7.00 -5.16
CA ASN A 30 -9.64 8.47 -5.16
C ASN A 30 -8.19 8.99 -5.21
N ALA A 31 -7.35 8.37 -6.02
CA ALA A 31 -5.99 8.82 -6.34
C ALA A 31 -5.17 9.27 -5.10
N LEU A 32 -4.64 10.50 -5.11
CA LEU A 32 -3.84 11.04 -4.02
C LEU A 32 -4.59 11.11 -2.69
N MET A 33 -5.91 11.28 -2.72
CA MET A 33 -6.72 11.37 -1.49
C MET A 33 -6.68 10.07 -0.69
N ASP A 34 -6.59 8.92 -1.35
CA ASP A 34 -6.48 7.63 -0.69
C ASP A 34 -5.20 7.56 0.16
N ALA A 35 -4.07 7.98 -0.40
CA ALA A 35 -2.80 8.03 0.34
C ALA A 35 -2.86 9.01 1.52
N LEU A 36 -3.47 10.19 1.33
CA LEU A 36 -3.61 11.20 2.39
C LEU A 36 -4.52 10.71 3.53
N VAL A 37 -5.58 9.97 3.23
CA VAL A 37 -6.48 9.39 4.21
C VAL A 37 -5.77 8.31 5.03
N ILE A 38 -4.97 7.46 4.38
CA ILE A 38 -4.14 6.45 5.08
C ILE A 38 -3.06 7.12 5.94
N LEU A 39 -2.41 8.18 5.47
CA LEU A 39 -1.43 8.94 6.25
C LEU A 39 -2.05 9.55 7.52
N ALA A 40 -3.30 10.00 7.43
CA ALA A 40 -4.00 10.62 8.56
C ALA A 40 -4.57 9.62 9.57
N MET A 41 -4.47 8.31 9.32
CA MET A 41 -4.99 7.26 10.19
C MET A 41 -4.34 7.28 11.58
N ASP A 42 -3.03 7.54 11.62
CA ASP A 42 -2.25 7.69 12.85
C ASP A 42 -1.07 8.66 12.61
N ARG A 43 -0.22 8.84 13.63
CA ARG A 43 0.97 9.71 13.55
C ARG A 43 2.23 8.99 13.02
N LYS A 44 2.17 7.68 12.76
CA LYS A 44 3.31 6.93 12.28
C LYS A 44 3.59 7.26 10.82
N ALA A 45 4.87 7.44 10.50
CA ALA A 45 5.30 7.58 9.10
C ALA A 45 4.91 6.31 8.32
N LYS A 46 4.52 6.48 7.07
CA LYS A 46 4.25 5.38 6.14
C LYS A 46 4.95 5.65 4.82
N VAL A 47 5.46 4.62 4.19
CA VAL A 47 6.04 4.70 2.86
C VAL A 47 5.05 4.15 1.84
N PHE A 48 4.79 4.92 0.81
CA PHE A 48 3.91 4.53 -0.29
C PHE A 48 4.71 4.21 -1.54
N VAL A 49 4.11 3.45 -2.44
CA VAL A 49 4.61 3.28 -3.79
C VAL A 49 3.64 3.83 -4.83
N ALA A 50 4.20 4.45 -5.85
CA ALA A 50 3.46 4.90 -7.02
C ALA A 50 4.25 4.60 -8.29
N ARG A 51 3.55 4.54 -9.40
CA ARG A 51 4.15 4.28 -10.71
C ARG A 51 5.25 5.29 -11.04
N ALA A 52 6.37 4.82 -11.54
CA ALA A 52 7.54 5.66 -11.85
C ALA A 52 7.25 6.75 -12.91
N ASP A 53 6.30 6.50 -13.84
CA ASP A 53 5.91 7.47 -14.86
C ASP A 53 5.33 8.78 -14.27
N ILE A 54 4.70 8.72 -13.09
CA ILE A 54 4.18 9.91 -12.39
C ILE A 54 5.33 10.83 -11.92
N PHE A 55 6.52 10.28 -11.69
CA PHE A 55 7.71 11.04 -11.29
C PHE A 55 8.40 11.79 -12.44
N LYS A 56 7.99 11.59 -13.69
CA LYS A 56 8.53 12.31 -14.85
C LYS A 56 8.26 13.81 -14.78
N ASN A 57 7.16 14.21 -14.15
CA ASN A 57 6.89 15.64 -13.92
C ASN A 57 7.65 16.11 -12.66
N PRO A 58 8.57 17.09 -12.77
CA PRO A 58 9.44 17.50 -11.67
C PRO A 58 8.68 18.12 -10.48
N THR A 59 7.57 18.80 -10.73
CA THR A 59 6.73 19.41 -9.69
C THR A 59 6.04 18.31 -8.86
N PHE A 60 5.41 17.34 -9.55
CA PHE A 60 4.80 16.20 -8.86
C PHE A 60 5.84 15.35 -8.15
N ALA A 61 7.02 15.12 -8.75
CA ALA A 61 8.09 14.35 -8.13
C ALA A 61 8.54 14.93 -6.78
N LYS A 62 8.60 16.26 -6.65
CA LYS A 62 8.93 16.91 -5.36
C LYS A 62 7.87 16.64 -4.30
N ILE A 63 6.59 16.76 -4.66
CA ILE A 63 5.46 16.50 -3.75
C ILE A 63 5.45 15.03 -3.33
N LEU A 64 5.60 14.10 -4.28
CA LEU A 64 5.60 12.66 -4.01
C LEU A 64 6.75 12.26 -3.10
N ARG A 65 7.97 12.78 -3.32
CA ARG A 65 9.12 12.54 -2.43
C ARG A 65 8.91 13.10 -1.03
N PHE A 66 8.34 14.30 -0.92
CA PHE A 66 7.98 14.89 0.38
C PHE A 66 6.98 14.01 1.15
N LEU A 67 6.03 13.38 0.45
CA LEU A 67 5.07 12.43 1.01
C LEU A 67 5.65 11.02 1.22
N LYS A 68 6.97 10.82 1.03
CA LYS A 68 7.65 9.52 1.11
C LYS A 68 7.05 8.47 0.17
N ILE A 69 6.65 8.88 -1.03
CA ILE A 69 6.16 7.98 -2.07
C ILE A 69 7.34 7.56 -2.94
N MET A 70 7.55 6.25 -3.04
CA MET A 70 8.64 5.64 -3.82
C MET A 70 8.15 5.27 -5.22
N PRO A 71 8.99 5.43 -6.27
CA PRO A 71 8.64 4.96 -7.61
C PRO A 71 8.74 3.44 -7.70
N ILE A 72 7.74 2.81 -8.33
CA ILE A 72 7.77 1.40 -8.74
C ILE A 72 7.63 1.28 -10.26
N MET A 73 8.44 0.42 -10.88
CA MET A 73 8.40 0.17 -12.32
C MET A 73 7.40 -0.94 -12.65
N ARG A 74 6.81 -0.90 -13.86
CA ARG A 74 5.95 -1.98 -14.36
C ARG A 74 6.78 -3.04 -15.07
N MET A 75 6.46 -4.32 -14.83
CA MET A 75 7.13 -5.46 -15.49
C MET A 75 6.96 -5.53 -17.03
N ARG A 76 6.13 -4.68 -17.62
CA ARG A 76 5.85 -4.69 -19.06
C ARG A 76 6.92 -4.00 -19.92
N ASP A 77 7.89 -3.37 -19.31
CA ASP A 77 8.77 -2.40 -19.98
C ASP A 77 10.19 -2.95 -20.28
N GLY A 78 10.46 -4.27 -20.09
CA GLY A 78 11.68 -4.96 -20.54
C GLY A 78 12.63 -5.45 -19.43
N MET A 79 13.71 -6.15 -19.81
CA MET A 79 14.64 -6.80 -18.86
C MET A 79 15.41 -5.82 -17.96
N GLU A 80 15.72 -4.63 -18.42
CA GLU A 80 16.39 -3.59 -17.63
C GLU A 80 15.51 -3.10 -16.46
N GLU A 81 14.21 -3.24 -16.60
CA GLU A 81 13.22 -2.86 -15.59
C GLU A 81 12.96 -3.94 -14.55
N VAL A 82 13.20 -5.22 -14.86
CA VAL A 82 13.23 -6.31 -13.88
C VAL A 82 14.32 -6.04 -12.84
N ARG A 83 15.49 -5.55 -13.27
CA ARG A 83 16.59 -5.17 -12.37
C ARG A 83 16.21 -3.98 -11.49
N LYS A 84 15.55 -2.95 -12.04
CA LYS A 84 15.05 -1.79 -11.28
C LYS A 84 13.91 -2.19 -10.31
N ASN A 85 13.13 -3.21 -10.65
CA ASN A 85 12.12 -3.76 -9.74
C ASN A 85 12.76 -4.46 -8.53
N ASN A 86 13.87 -5.18 -8.71
CA ASN A 86 14.60 -5.78 -7.60
C ASN A 86 15.14 -4.71 -6.64
N GLU A 87 15.72 -3.63 -7.15
CA GLU A 87 16.13 -2.48 -6.32
C GLU A 87 14.96 -1.85 -5.55
N THR A 88 13.77 -1.84 -6.14
CA THR A 88 12.58 -1.32 -5.47
C THR A 88 12.10 -2.25 -4.38
N ILE A 89 12.20 -3.56 -4.61
CA ILE A 89 11.85 -4.58 -3.61
C ILE A 89 12.85 -4.53 -2.44
N GLU A 90 14.15 -4.43 -2.71
CA GLU A 90 15.18 -4.27 -1.67
C GLU A 90 14.88 -3.04 -0.79
N LYS A 91 14.57 -1.90 -1.40
CA LYS A 91 14.18 -0.70 -0.66
C LYS A 91 12.90 -0.88 0.16
N ALA A 92 11.93 -1.64 -0.36
CA ALA A 92 10.71 -1.97 0.39
C ALA A 92 11.04 -2.87 1.60
N VAL A 93 11.94 -3.84 1.42
CA VAL A 93 12.43 -4.70 2.50
C VAL A 93 13.16 -3.89 3.57
N ASP A 94 14.01 -2.94 3.19
CA ASP A 94 14.70 -2.06 4.15
C ASP A 94 13.70 -1.24 4.98
N VAL A 95 12.68 -0.68 4.33
CA VAL A 95 11.59 0.05 5.01
C VAL A 95 10.83 -0.84 5.99
N LEU A 96 10.53 -2.08 5.59
CA LEU A 96 9.82 -3.05 6.43
C LEU A 96 10.68 -3.54 7.60
N ARG A 97 11.99 -3.72 7.38
CA ARG A 97 12.97 -4.08 8.41
C ARG A 97 13.06 -3.02 9.50
N ASP A 98 12.96 -1.76 9.13
CA ASP A 98 12.88 -0.62 10.05
C ASP A 98 11.51 -0.51 10.75
N ARG A 99 10.60 -1.46 10.51
CA ARG A 99 9.21 -1.46 11.00
C ARG A 99 8.42 -0.20 10.62
N VAL A 100 8.80 0.44 9.51
CA VAL A 100 8.01 1.52 8.92
C VAL A 100 6.92 0.89 8.06
N PRO A 101 5.63 1.16 8.33
CA PRO A 101 4.55 0.62 7.53
C PRO A 101 4.67 0.99 6.05
N PHE A 102 4.61 -0.02 5.20
CA PHE A 102 4.67 0.10 3.75
C PHE A 102 3.24 0.06 3.20
N CYS A 103 2.91 0.90 2.24
CA CYS A 103 1.56 0.97 1.67
C CYS A 103 1.62 0.82 0.16
N ILE A 104 0.95 -0.19 -0.35
CA ILE A 104 0.82 -0.46 -1.77
C ILE A 104 -0.65 -0.63 -2.14
N PHE A 105 -1.09 0.07 -3.18
CA PHE A 105 -2.43 -0.10 -3.75
C PHE A 105 -2.41 -1.30 -4.72
N PRO A 106 -2.98 -2.46 -4.35
CA PRO A 106 -2.81 -3.68 -5.13
C PRO A 106 -3.52 -3.63 -6.48
N GLU A 107 -4.45 -2.72 -6.69
CA GLU A 107 -5.13 -2.50 -7.96
C GLU A 107 -4.20 -1.89 -9.05
N GLY A 108 -3.09 -1.24 -8.64
CA GLY A 108 -2.08 -0.65 -9.54
C GLY A 108 -2.57 0.49 -10.43
N THR A 109 -3.83 0.84 -10.33
CA THR A 109 -4.49 1.99 -10.97
C THR A 109 -5.66 2.43 -10.12
N HIS A 110 -6.17 3.65 -10.32
CA HIS A 110 -7.32 4.15 -9.59
C HIS A 110 -8.52 4.38 -10.51
N GLN A 111 -9.71 4.14 -10.00
CA GLN A 111 -10.97 4.51 -10.66
C GLN A 111 -11.97 4.96 -9.58
N ALA A 112 -12.70 6.05 -9.87
CA ALA A 112 -13.79 6.53 -9.00
C ALA A 112 -15.02 5.61 -9.10
N LYS A 113 -14.89 4.40 -8.54
CA LYS A 113 -15.93 3.36 -8.50
C LYS A 113 -16.12 2.86 -7.08
N TYR A 114 -17.33 2.38 -6.79
CA TYR A 114 -17.67 1.73 -5.51
C TYR A 114 -17.43 0.20 -5.54
N SER A 115 -16.59 -0.28 -6.46
CA SER A 115 -16.18 -1.66 -6.58
C SER A 115 -14.66 -1.75 -6.70
N SER A 116 -14.06 -2.81 -6.16
CA SER A 116 -12.63 -3.08 -6.29
C SER A 116 -12.27 -3.46 -7.72
N LEU A 117 -11.07 -3.11 -8.15
CA LEU A 117 -10.46 -3.57 -9.39
C LEU A 117 -9.70 -4.88 -9.16
N PRO A 118 -9.36 -5.63 -10.22
CA PRO A 118 -8.52 -6.80 -10.11
C PRO A 118 -7.18 -6.49 -9.43
N LEU A 119 -6.75 -7.36 -8.51
CA LEU A 119 -5.49 -7.19 -7.80
C LEU A 119 -4.31 -7.59 -8.66
N SER A 120 -3.24 -6.81 -8.61
CA SER A 120 -1.97 -7.13 -9.28
C SER A 120 -1.11 -8.06 -8.42
N LYS A 121 -0.29 -8.88 -9.07
CA LYS A 121 0.63 -9.80 -8.39
C LYS A 121 1.79 -9.10 -7.65
N GLY A 122 1.96 -7.79 -7.84
CA GLY A 122 3.10 -7.03 -7.31
C GLY A 122 3.18 -7.04 -5.79
N ILE A 123 2.04 -6.93 -5.10
CA ILE A 123 2.01 -6.95 -3.64
C ILE A 123 2.49 -8.30 -3.07
N PHE A 124 2.06 -9.40 -3.68
CA PHE A 124 2.44 -10.75 -3.22
C PHE A 124 3.93 -11.01 -3.42
N ARG A 125 4.50 -10.56 -4.55
CA ARG A 125 5.95 -10.67 -4.78
C ARG A 125 6.77 -9.91 -3.75
N ILE A 126 6.38 -8.68 -3.44
CA ILE A 126 7.04 -7.88 -2.39
C ILE A 126 6.91 -8.59 -1.04
N ALA A 127 5.72 -9.07 -0.71
CA ALA A 127 5.46 -9.71 0.57
C ALA A 127 6.27 -11.00 0.75
N PHE A 128 6.29 -11.90 -0.25
CA PHE A 128 7.02 -13.15 -0.16
C PHE A 128 8.53 -12.96 -0.14
N GLN A 129 9.07 -12.03 -0.95
CA GLN A 129 10.49 -11.73 -0.90
C GLN A 129 10.90 -11.03 0.40
N ALA A 130 10.07 -10.15 0.93
CA ALA A 130 10.33 -9.51 2.22
C ALA A 130 10.30 -10.54 3.36
N GLU A 131 9.37 -11.48 3.35
CA GLU A 131 9.28 -12.55 4.34
C GLU A 131 10.53 -13.44 4.30
N GLU A 132 11.01 -13.84 3.11
CA GLU A 132 12.25 -14.61 2.96
C GLU A 132 13.49 -13.87 3.50
N LEU A 133 13.55 -12.55 3.31
CA LEU A 133 14.69 -11.72 3.72
C LEU A 133 14.61 -11.26 5.19
N MET A 134 13.50 -11.54 5.87
CA MET A 134 13.24 -11.15 7.26
C MET A 134 12.66 -12.33 8.07
N PRO A 135 13.32 -13.51 8.14
CA PRO A 135 12.75 -14.72 8.73
C PRO A 135 12.39 -14.57 10.23
N ASP A 136 13.07 -13.68 10.94
CA ASP A 136 12.86 -13.43 12.37
C ASP A 136 11.80 -12.35 12.66
N THR A 137 11.20 -11.76 11.63
CA THR A 137 10.22 -10.68 11.79
C THR A 137 8.90 -11.08 11.13
N PRO A 138 7.82 -11.25 11.89
CA PRO A 138 6.50 -11.49 11.30
C PRO A 138 6.14 -10.40 10.30
N LEU A 139 5.64 -10.78 9.13
CA LEU A 139 5.18 -9.86 8.10
C LEU A 139 3.69 -10.03 7.88
N TYR A 140 2.98 -8.90 7.92
CA TYR A 140 1.53 -8.88 7.76
C TYR A 140 1.10 -8.06 6.56
N ILE A 141 0.18 -8.59 5.74
CA ILE A 141 -0.62 -7.81 4.81
C ILE A 141 -1.92 -7.43 5.52
N VAL A 142 -2.17 -6.12 5.63
CA VAL A 142 -3.36 -5.57 6.26
C VAL A 142 -4.28 -4.99 5.18
N PRO A 143 -5.39 -5.65 4.85
CA PRO A 143 -6.37 -5.13 3.91
C PRO A 143 -7.03 -3.86 4.46
N VAL A 144 -7.23 -2.85 3.61
CA VAL A 144 -7.91 -1.60 4.01
C VAL A 144 -8.98 -1.23 2.99
N GLY A 145 -10.21 -1.13 3.44
CA GLY A 145 -11.33 -0.66 2.63
C GLY A 145 -11.51 0.86 2.76
N LEU A 146 -11.39 1.59 1.66
CA LEU A 146 -11.68 3.02 1.58
C LEU A 146 -13.06 3.22 0.94
N ARG A 147 -13.99 3.77 1.68
CA ARG A 147 -15.36 4.05 1.22
C ARG A 147 -15.66 5.52 1.31
N TYR A 148 -15.86 6.14 0.14
CA TYR A 148 -16.25 7.53 0.00
C TYR A 148 -17.76 7.65 -0.17
N GLY A 149 -18.41 8.57 0.56
CA GLY A 149 -19.84 8.84 0.37
C GLY A 149 -20.11 9.49 -0.99
N ASN A 150 -19.18 10.35 -1.46
CA ASN A 150 -19.17 10.88 -2.81
C ASN A 150 -17.75 11.32 -3.16
N PHE A 151 -17.25 10.95 -4.34
CA PHE A 151 -15.89 11.25 -4.78
C PHE A 151 -15.66 12.72 -5.12
N PHE A 152 -16.68 13.40 -5.60
CA PHE A 152 -16.60 14.74 -6.19
C PHE A 152 -17.22 15.83 -5.30
N ARG A 153 -17.96 15.45 -4.27
CA ARG A 153 -18.64 16.40 -3.41
C ARG A 153 -17.71 16.87 -2.30
N PHE A 154 -17.51 18.19 -2.22
CA PHE A 154 -16.82 18.81 -1.09
C PHE A 154 -17.56 18.54 0.23
N ARG A 155 -16.79 18.31 1.30
CA ARG A 155 -17.32 17.92 2.63
C ARG A 155 -18.18 16.64 2.61
N SER A 156 -17.80 15.69 1.77
CA SER A 156 -18.35 14.34 1.80
C SER A 156 -17.87 13.58 3.06
N THR A 157 -18.12 12.30 3.11
CA THR A 157 -17.66 11.40 4.18
C THR A 157 -16.65 10.41 3.63
N VAL A 158 -15.74 9.96 4.47
CA VAL A 158 -14.88 8.81 4.18
C VAL A 158 -14.85 7.87 5.36
N ARG A 159 -15.03 6.59 5.11
CA ARG A 159 -14.90 5.51 6.08
C ARG A 159 -13.74 4.61 5.68
N ILE A 160 -12.86 4.36 6.63
CA ILE A 160 -11.71 3.51 6.50
C ILE A 160 -11.96 2.26 7.33
N GLU A 161 -11.99 1.09 6.70
CA GLU A 161 -12.19 -0.21 7.34
C GLU A 161 -10.88 -1.00 7.25
N ILE A 162 -10.28 -1.30 8.39
CA ILE A 162 -9.05 -2.07 8.49
C ILE A 162 -9.47 -3.51 8.75
N GLY A 163 -9.19 -4.39 7.77
CA GLY A 163 -9.50 -5.81 7.84
C GLY A 163 -8.53 -6.59 8.73
N GLU A 164 -8.83 -7.86 8.92
CA GLU A 164 -7.95 -8.77 9.66
C GLU A 164 -6.61 -8.91 8.93
N PRO A 165 -5.49 -8.89 9.66
CA PRO A 165 -4.15 -9.04 9.09
C PRO A 165 -3.93 -10.47 8.59
N ILE A 166 -3.27 -10.60 7.46
CA ILE A 166 -2.82 -11.88 6.91
C ILE A 166 -1.34 -12.03 7.24
N ASN A 167 -0.99 -12.99 8.08
CA ASN A 167 0.41 -13.35 8.31
C ASN A 167 0.95 -14.06 7.07
N VAL A 168 1.99 -13.49 6.46
CA VAL A 168 2.54 -13.97 5.18
C VAL A 168 3.21 -15.33 5.33
N GLY A 169 3.97 -15.54 6.40
CA GLY A 169 4.64 -16.81 6.67
C GLY A 169 3.64 -17.95 6.93
N GLU A 170 2.63 -17.71 7.77
CA GLU A 170 1.56 -18.69 8.03
C GLU A 170 0.75 -19.01 6.77
N PHE A 171 0.45 -17.99 5.97
CA PHE A 171 -0.24 -18.17 4.70
C PHE A 171 0.56 -19.07 3.75
N ARG A 172 1.86 -18.83 3.64
CA ARG A 172 2.78 -19.59 2.78
C ARG A 172 2.89 -21.05 3.22
N LEU A 173 3.04 -21.29 4.53
CA LEU A 173 3.07 -22.65 5.08
C LEU A 173 1.78 -23.43 4.81
N LYS A 174 0.63 -22.75 4.94
CA LYS A 174 -0.68 -23.38 4.73
C LYS A 174 -1.00 -23.65 3.24
N HIS A 175 -0.36 -22.94 2.32
CA HIS A 175 -0.64 -23.01 0.89
C HIS A 175 0.62 -23.31 0.08
N SER A 176 1.55 -24.13 0.63
CA SER A 176 2.79 -24.54 -0.03
C SER A 176 2.56 -25.14 -1.43
N ASP A 177 1.43 -25.84 -1.60
CA ASP A 177 1.06 -26.50 -2.86
C ASP A 177 0.62 -25.54 -3.99
N ILE A 178 0.42 -24.24 -3.67
CA ILE A 178 -0.04 -23.22 -4.63
C ILE A 178 1.11 -22.29 -5.08
N THR A 179 2.25 -22.34 -4.42
CA THR A 179 3.37 -21.41 -4.61
C THR A 179 4.46 -21.94 -5.55
N GLU A 180 4.32 -23.12 -6.13
CA GLU A 180 5.08 -23.62 -7.27
C GLU A 180 4.34 -23.30 -8.59
#